data_afb872860b35ab9c9c1b1648b38c9381
#
_entry.id   afb872860b35ab9c9c1b1648b38c9381
#
_cell.length_a   1.000
_cell.length_b   1.000
_cell.length_c   1.000
_cell.angle_alpha   90.00
_cell.angle_beta   90.00
_cell.angle_gamma   90.00
#
_symmetry.space_group_name_H-M   'P 1'
#
loop_
_entity.id
_entity.type
_entity.pdbx_description
1 polymer ?
#
loop_
_entity_poly.entity_id
_entity_poly.type
_entity_poly.pdbx_seq_one_letter_code
_entity_poly.pdbx_strand_id
1 'polypeptide(L)'
;NLDVMDALLDSSIQFITVRHEQGAAFMADVYGRLTGRAGVCLATLGPGATNLITGVADANLDHAPVVAVAGQAGTTRLHKESHQVLDLGKLFSPVTKYAASLLEPEIVPEVVRKAFKLAQTEKTGATFIEFPENIAAMPVSEEMLPVVQPPDPEPPSDKVAEAAQLISQAEHPIILAGNGVVRSGAWQQLADFAERLNIPVANTFMAKGVIPFRHSCALGSAGLQANDYVSIGFNRADVIICVGYDLVEYHPYLWHPTRDRSIVHVDHSPAETDAYYPVRVEVTGDLKHSLMRIAGHATPHEGHHMRPLRKALITEMNQHRDDME
;
A
#
# COMPACT_ATOMS: atom_id res chain seq x y z
N ASN A 1 -21.96 21.29 6.54
CA ASN A 1 -22.21 19.82 6.53
C ASN A 1 -23.68 19.44 6.79
N LEU A 2 -24.56 20.39 7.13
CA LEU A 2 -25.92 20.05 7.58
C LEU A 2 -26.70 19.27 6.51
N ASP A 3 -26.69 19.75 5.26
CA ASP A 3 -27.41 19.09 4.17
C ASP A 3 -26.90 17.68 3.89
N VAL A 4 -25.59 17.47 3.97
CA VAL A 4 -24.98 16.12 3.84
C VAL A 4 -25.37 15.23 5.03
N MET A 5 -25.39 15.78 6.25
CA MET A 5 -25.79 15.02 7.44
C MET A 5 -27.29 14.66 7.40
N ASP A 6 -28.12 15.56 6.90
CA ASP A 6 -29.55 15.33 6.71
C ASP A 6 -29.80 14.20 5.69
N ALA A 7 -29.11 14.25 4.54
CA ALA A 7 -29.18 13.21 3.53
C ALA A 7 -28.70 11.83 4.03
N LEU A 8 -27.77 11.78 4.98
CA LEU A 8 -27.30 10.52 5.56
C LEU A 8 -28.38 9.84 6.41
N LEU A 9 -29.33 10.59 7.00
CA LEU A 9 -30.41 10.01 7.81
C LEU A 9 -31.31 9.08 7.01
N ASP A 10 -31.54 9.39 5.73
CA ASP A 10 -32.39 8.61 4.82
C ASP A 10 -31.60 7.60 3.97
N SER A 11 -30.28 7.48 4.23
CA SER A 11 -29.41 6.56 3.50
C SER A 11 -29.16 5.25 4.27
N SER A 12 -28.66 4.24 3.55
CA SER A 12 -28.18 2.99 4.14
C SER A 12 -26.74 3.09 4.69
N ILE A 13 -26.13 4.27 4.61
CA ILE A 13 -24.73 4.49 5.05
C ILE A 13 -24.68 4.53 6.58
N GLN A 14 -23.87 3.67 7.17
CA GLN A 14 -23.64 3.72 8.61
C GLN A 14 -22.71 4.87 8.95
N PHE A 15 -23.24 5.88 9.65
CA PHE A 15 -22.48 7.01 10.13
C PHE A 15 -22.01 6.77 11.58
N ILE A 16 -20.68 6.88 11.81
CA ILE A 16 -20.04 6.67 13.11
C ILE A 16 -19.48 8.00 13.61
N THR A 17 -20.05 8.53 14.69
CA THR A 17 -19.58 9.77 15.31
C THR A 17 -18.32 9.54 16.13
N VAL A 18 -17.32 10.40 15.93
CA VAL A 18 -16.07 10.38 16.71
C VAL A 18 -15.91 11.65 17.53
N ARG A 19 -14.97 11.63 18.48
CA ARG A 19 -14.68 12.80 19.34
C ARG A 19 -13.64 13.74 18.73
N HIS A 20 -12.80 13.24 17.84
CA HIS A 20 -11.76 14.01 17.16
C HIS A 20 -11.63 13.49 15.73
N GLU A 21 -11.55 14.38 14.76
CA GLU A 21 -11.56 14.06 13.33
C GLU A 21 -10.35 13.20 12.93
N GLN A 22 -9.19 13.36 13.57
CA GLN A 22 -8.04 12.48 13.38
C GLN A 22 -8.40 11.00 13.65
N GLY A 23 -9.23 10.75 14.67
CA GLY A 23 -9.73 9.40 14.94
C GLY A 23 -10.59 8.86 13.80
N ALA A 24 -11.43 9.70 13.16
CA ALA A 24 -12.19 9.30 11.98
C ALA A 24 -11.27 8.92 10.81
N ALA A 25 -10.21 9.71 10.57
CA ALA A 25 -9.26 9.44 9.49
C ALA A 25 -8.51 8.12 9.73
N PHE A 26 -8.03 7.84 10.95
CA PHE A 26 -7.40 6.56 11.28
C PHE A 26 -8.39 5.38 11.24
N MET A 27 -9.65 5.56 11.60
CA MET A 27 -10.66 4.51 11.45
C MET A 27 -10.89 4.19 9.96
N ALA A 28 -10.95 5.21 9.10
CA ALA A 28 -11.08 5.05 7.65
C ALA A 28 -9.83 4.37 7.04
N ASP A 29 -8.64 4.76 7.50
CA ASP A 29 -7.35 4.15 7.12
C ASP A 29 -7.32 2.65 7.45
N VAL A 30 -7.57 2.27 8.70
CA VAL A 30 -7.57 0.86 9.12
C VAL A 30 -8.65 0.06 8.38
N TYR A 31 -9.83 0.65 8.15
CA TYR A 31 -10.86 0.01 7.33
C TYR A 31 -10.35 -0.27 5.91
N GLY A 32 -9.67 0.71 5.30
CA GLY A 32 -9.07 0.57 3.98
C GLY A 32 -8.04 -0.55 3.92
N ARG A 33 -7.11 -0.59 4.88
CA ARG A 33 -6.07 -1.63 5.00
C ARG A 33 -6.65 -3.04 5.11
N LEU A 34 -7.69 -3.19 5.94
CA LEU A 34 -8.27 -4.52 6.23
C LEU A 34 -9.20 -5.03 5.13
N THR A 35 -9.86 -4.15 4.39
CA THR A 35 -10.91 -4.53 3.44
C THR A 35 -10.53 -4.34 1.97
N GLY A 36 -9.48 -3.57 1.68
CA GLY A 36 -9.14 -3.13 0.32
C GLY A 36 -10.15 -2.14 -0.28
N ARG A 37 -11.16 -1.72 0.49
CA ARG A 37 -12.20 -0.77 0.09
C ARG A 37 -11.95 0.58 0.73
N ALA A 38 -12.22 1.66 0.01
CA ALA A 38 -11.99 2.99 0.56
C ALA A 38 -12.82 3.26 1.82
N GLY A 39 -12.15 3.52 2.93
CA GLY A 39 -12.77 4.09 4.12
C GLY A 39 -13.11 5.54 3.88
N VAL A 40 -14.21 6.02 4.47
CA VAL A 40 -14.63 7.43 4.32
C VAL A 40 -14.58 8.13 5.66
N CYS A 41 -13.96 9.32 5.71
CA CYS A 41 -14.01 10.21 6.87
C CYS A 41 -14.54 11.58 6.47
N LEU A 42 -15.36 12.16 7.34
CA LEU A 42 -16.04 13.44 7.10
C LEU A 42 -15.74 14.42 8.23
N ALA A 43 -15.41 15.66 7.86
CA ALA A 43 -15.22 16.76 8.81
C ALA A 43 -15.90 18.06 8.35
N THR A 44 -16.01 19.01 9.26
CA THR A 44 -16.38 20.37 8.91
C THR A 44 -15.18 21.12 8.30
N LEU A 45 -15.39 22.36 7.85
CA LEU A 45 -14.34 23.23 7.32
C LEU A 45 -13.31 23.62 8.38
N GLY A 46 -12.23 24.27 7.96
CA GLY A 46 -11.23 24.86 8.85
C GLY A 46 -10.55 23.85 9.76
N PRO A 47 -10.63 24.02 11.09
CA PRO A 47 -9.95 23.14 12.04
C PRO A 47 -10.43 21.70 11.99
N GLY A 48 -11.69 21.43 11.65
CA GLY A 48 -12.18 20.08 11.46
C GLY A 48 -11.48 19.38 10.28
N ALA A 49 -11.35 20.05 9.16
CA ALA A 49 -10.63 19.52 8.02
C ALA A 49 -9.13 19.34 8.31
N THR A 50 -8.47 20.30 8.96
CA THR A 50 -7.04 20.17 9.30
C THR A 50 -6.77 19.03 10.26
N ASN A 51 -7.70 18.70 11.15
CA ASN A 51 -7.57 17.54 12.05
C ASN A 51 -7.59 16.19 11.33
N LEU A 52 -8.13 16.09 10.12
CA LEU A 52 -8.07 14.88 9.30
C LEU A 52 -6.66 14.61 8.73
N ILE A 53 -5.84 15.65 8.53
CA ILE A 53 -4.61 15.59 7.72
C ILE A 53 -3.65 14.49 8.22
N THR A 54 -3.46 14.33 9.51
CA THR A 54 -2.53 13.32 10.05
C THR A 54 -2.90 11.91 9.60
N GLY A 55 -4.15 11.51 9.76
CA GLY A 55 -4.58 10.16 9.36
C GLY A 55 -4.71 10.01 7.84
N VAL A 56 -5.03 11.08 7.11
CA VAL A 56 -5.06 11.07 5.65
C VAL A 56 -3.64 10.94 5.07
N ALA A 57 -2.66 11.62 5.66
CA ALA A 57 -1.26 11.52 5.26
C ALA A 57 -0.71 10.11 5.54
N ASP A 58 -1.02 9.53 6.69
CA ASP A 58 -0.67 8.16 7.07
C ASP A 58 -1.23 7.16 6.04
N ALA A 59 -2.53 7.24 5.77
CA ALA A 59 -3.19 6.41 4.78
C ALA A 59 -2.55 6.51 3.38
N ASN A 60 -2.19 7.73 2.96
CA ASN A 60 -1.58 7.94 1.66
C ASN A 60 -0.15 7.37 1.56
N LEU A 61 0.66 7.55 2.59
CA LEU A 61 2.04 7.04 2.65
C LEU A 61 2.07 5.51 2.73
N ASP A 62 1.14 4.92 3.45
CA ASP A 62 1.06 3.48 3.64
C ASP A 62 0.15 2.77 2.63
N HIS A 63 -0.28 3.50 1.61
CA HIS A 63 -1.13 2.97 0.53
C HIS A 63 -2.45 2.35 1.02
N ALA A 64 -3.11 2.97 2.01
CA ALA A 64 -4.44 2.61 2.43
C ALA A 64 -5.50 3.40 1.67
N PRO A 65 -6.52 2.77 1.07
CA PRO A 65 -7.55 3.50 0.33
C PRO A 65 -8.47 4.29 1.29
N VAL A 66 -8.45 5.62 1.16
CA VAL A 66 -9.27 6.54 1.95
C VAL A 66 -9.87 7.62 1.06
N VAL A 67 -11.13 7.97 1.30
CA VAL A 67 -11.76 9.17 0.77
C VAL A 67 -12.06 10.11 1.94
N ALA A 68 -11.30 11.18 2.05
CA ALA A 68 -11.56 12.23 3.03
C ALA A 68 -12.48 13.28 2.43
N VAL A 69 -13.47 13.69 3.19
CA VAL A 69 -14.48 14.67 2.77
C VAL A 69 -14.55 15.80 3.79
N ALA A 70 -14.54 17.04 3.33
CA ALA A 70 -14.72 18.17 4.24
C ALA A 70 -15.69 19.20 3.69
N GLY A 71 -16.46 19.79 4.59
CA GLY A 71 -17.26 20.98 4.27
C GLY A 71 -16.38 22.18 3.95
N GLN A 72 -16.93 23.15 3.23
CA GLN A 72 -16.30 24.43 2.96
C GLN A 72 -17.35 25.55 3.03
N ALA A 73 -16.91 26.76 3.25
CA ALA A 73 -17.78 27.94 3.16
C ALA A 73 -18.36 28.10 1.74
N GLY A 74 -19.51 28.71 1.63
CA GLY A 74 -20.13 28.99 0.34
C GLY A 74 -19.19 29.67 -0.66
N THR A 75 -19.32 29.33 -1.94
CA THR A 75 -18.42 29.76 -3.01
C THR A 75 -18.21 31.29 -3.08
N THR A 76 -19.20 32.07 -2.68
CA THR A 76 -19.12 33.54 -2.62
C THR A 76 -18.25 34.07 -1.47
N ARG A 77 -17.76 33.21 -0.61
CA ARG A 77 -16.92 33.53 0.57
C ARG A 77 -15.47 33.06 0.43
N LEU A 78 -15.14 32.23 -0.54
CA LEU A 78 -13.81 31.63 -0.69
C LEU A 78 -12.71 32.63 -1.06
N HIS A 79 -13.06 33.75 -1.68
CA HIS A 79 -12.12 34.80 -2.15
C HIS A 79 -11.76 35.83 -1.09
N LYS A 80 -12.33 35.77 0.09
CA LYS A 80 -12.19 36.79 1.13
C LYS A 80 -11.96 36.22 2.50
N GLU A 81 -11.42 37.00 3.42
CA GLU A 81 -11.34 36.65 4.83
C GLU A 81 -12.75 36.28 5.37
N SER A 82 -12.88 35.08 5.86
CA SER A 82 -14.11 34.56 6.38
C SER A 82 -13.85 33.50 7.47
N HIS A 83 -14.81 33.34 8.39
CA HIS A 83 -14.68 32.42 9.50
C HIS A 83 -14.35 31.00 9.03
N GLN A 84 -13.24 30.45 9.54
CA GLN A 84 -12.73 29.08 9.30
C GLN A 84 -12.46 28.74 7.82
N VAL A 85 -12.41 29.70 6.90
CA VAL A 85 -12.07 29.47 5.49
C VAL A 85 -10.57 29.28 5.38
N LEU A 86 -10.17 28.13 4.84
CA LEU A 86 -8.80 27.76 4.49
C LEU A 86 -8.81 27.25 3.04
N ASP A 87 -7.68 27.32 2.37
CA ASP A 87 -7.47 26.68 1.07
C ASP A 87 -7.22 25.18 1.29
N LEU A 88 -8.32 24.41 1.44
CA LEU A 88 -8.26 22.99 1.75
C LEU A 88 -7.66 22.18 0.60
N GLY A 89 -7.92 22.59 -0.64
CA GLY A 89 -7.31 21.96 -1.81
C GLY A 89 -5.78 21.98 -1.75
N LYS A 90 -5.18 23.13 -1.39
CA LYS A 90 -3.72 23.22 -1.19
C LYS A 90 -3.23 22.45 0.03
N LEU A 91 -4.02 22.40 1.12
CA LEU A 91 -3.63 21.67 2.34
C LEU A 91 -3.60 20.16 2.11
N PHE A 92 -4.54 19.61 1.36
CA PHE A 92 -4.64 18.17 1.12
C PHE A 92 -3.85 17.68 -0.11
N SER A 93 -3.51 18.56 -1.05
CA SER A 93 -2.77 18.20 -2.27
C SER A 93 -1.49 17.40 -2.02
N PRO A 94 -0.60 17.75 -1.08
CA PRO A 94 0.64 17.01 -0.84
C PRO A 94 0.45 15.67 -0.11
N VAL A 95 -0.71 15.41 0.46
CA VAL A 95 -1.01 14.22 1.27
C VAL A 95 -2.10 13.33 0.68
N THR A 96 -2.43 13.54 -0.60
CA THR A 96 -3.46 12.76 -1.30
C THR A 96 -3.08 12.53 -2.77
N LYS A 97 -3.58 11.46 -3.36
CA LYS A 97 -3.46 11.19 -4.80
C LYS A 97 -4.31 12.12 -5.65
N TYR A 98 -5.39 12.64 -5.06
CA TYR A 98 -6.34 13.51 -5.75
C TYR A 98 -7.06 14.38 -4.72
N ALA A 99 -7.12 15.67 -4.99
CA ALA A 99 -7.89 16.65 -4.22
C ALA A 99 -8.78 17.44 -5.16
N ALA A 100 -10.06 17.61 -4.84
CA ALA A 100 -11.01 18.33 -5.66
C ALA A 100 -12.01 19.13 -4.82
N SER A 101 -12.41 20.29 -5.38
CA SER A 101 -13.50 21.10 -4.86
C SER A 101 -14.74 20.94 -5.72
N LEU A 102 -15.89 20.71 -5.10
CA LEU A 102 -17.19 20.64 -5.76
C LEU A 102 -17.72 22.06 -5.96
N LEU A 103 -17.50 22.64 -7.12
CA LEU A 103 -17.91 24.02 -7.41
C LEU A 103 -19.27 24.11 -8.11
N GLU A 104 -19.74 23.02 -8.69
CA GLU A 104 -21.02 22.90 -9.41
C GLU A 104 -21.70 21.60 -9.01
N PRO A 105 -23.03 21.54 -8.83
CA PRO A 105 -23.72 20.34 -8.42
C PRO A 105 -23.64 19.20 -9.45
N GLU A 106 -23.60 19.51 -10.73
CA GLU A 106 -23.57 18.55 -11.84
C GLU A 106 -22.31 17.67 -11.86
N ILE A 107 -21.18 18.18 -11.33
CA ILE A 107 -19.92 17.41 -11.30
C ILE A 107 -19.82 16.44 -10.12
N VAL A 108 -20.74 16.49 -9.16
CA VAL A 108 -20.69 15.70 -7.92
C VAL A 108 -20.57 14.18 -8.22
N PRO A 109 -21.40 13.55 -9.06
CA PRO A 109 -21.31 12.13 -9.34
C PRO A 109 -19.95 11.74 -9.95
N GLU A 110 -19.41 12.56 -10.84
CA GLU A 110 -18.11 12.32 -11.48
C GLU A 110 -16.96 12.42 -10.49
N VAL A 111 -16.88 13.51 -9.73
CA VAL A 111 -15.80 13.74 -8.75
C VAL A 111 -15.79 12.68 -7.67
N VAL A 112 -16.96 12.33 -7.11
CA VAL A 112 -17.09 11.27 -6.12
C VAL A 112 -16.63 9.93 -6.70
N ARG A 113 -17.12 9.57 -7.89
CA ARG A 113 -16.73 8.32 -8.55
C ARG A 113 -15.23 8.26 -8.84
N LYS A 114 -14.63 9.38 -9.26
CA LYS A 114 -13.20 9.50 -9.52
C LYS A 114 -12.36 9.38 -8.25
N ALA A 115 -12.78 10.02 -7.16
CA ALA A 115 -12.09 9.95 -5.87
C ALA A 115 -12.04 8.50 -5.37
N PHE A 116 -13.15 7.78 -5.34
CA PHE A 116 -13.19 6.37 -4.95
C PHE A 116 -12.34 5.49 -5.88
N LYS A 117 -12.42 5.71 -7.20
CA LYS A 117 -11.60 4.97 -8.17
C LYS A 117 -10.11 5.16 -7.89
N LEU A 118 -9.66 6.41 -7.74
CA LEU A 118 -8.25 6.71 -7.52
C LEU A 118 -7.75 6.23 -6.17
N ALA A 119 -8.57 6.31 -5.12
CA ALA A 119 -8.21 5.78 -3.81
C ALA A 119 -7.95 4.27 -3.86
N GLN A 120 -8.72 3.52 -4.63
CA GLN A 120 -8.70 2.06 -4.71
C GLN A 120 -7.86 1.49 -5.87
N THR A 121 -7.31 2.34 -6.74
CA THR A 121 -6.40 1.90 -7.82
C THR A 121 -4.98 1.83 -7.30
N GLU A 122 -4.28 0.73 -7.58
CA GLU A 122 -2.88 0.54 -7.18
C GLU A 122 -1.91 1.61 -7.80
N LYS A 123 -0.94 2.15 -7.05
CA LYS A 123 -0.89 1.94 -5.59
C LYS A 123 -2.05 2.69 -4.94
N THR A 124 -2.78 2.04 -4.04
CA THR A 124 -3.91 2.65 -3.33
C THR A 124 -3.46 3.82 -2.46
N GLY A 125 -4.38 4.66 -1.99
CA GLY A 125 -4.01 5.82 -1.15
C GLY A 125 -5.20 6.73 -0.88
N ALA A 126 -4.92 7.88 -0.28
CA ALA A 126 -5.96 8.82 0.10
C ALA A 126 -6.36 9.75 -1.05
N THR A 127 -7.62 10.14 -1.06
CA THR A 127 -8.18 11.21 -1.90
C THR A 127 -8.98 12.17 -1.03
N PHE A 128 -9.16 13.40 -1.52
CA PHE A 128 -9.87 14.45 -0.78
C PHE A 128 -10.91 15.14 -1.65
N ILE A 129 -12.08 15.40 -1.06
CA ILE A 129 -13.18 16.16 -1.66
C ILE A 129 -13.60 17.26 -0.69
N GLU A 130 -13.61 18.51 -1.13
CA GLU A 130 -14.28 19.57 -0.39
C GLU A 130 -15.61 19.95 -1.06
N PHE A 131 -16.62 20.21 -0.25
CA PHE A 131 -17.92 20.65 -0.74
C PHE A 131 -18.37 21.95 -0.06
N PRO A 132 -18.50 23.03 -0.82
CA PRO A 132 -19.07 24.28 -0.31
C PRO A 132 -20.54 24.11 0.09
N GLU A 133 -20.92 24.76 1.21
CA GLU A 133 -22.26 24.66 1.79
C GLU A 133 -23.40 24.97 0.80
N ASN A 134 -23.21 25.96 -0.07
CA ASN A 134 -24.24 26.32 -1.05
C ASN A 134 -24.37 25.27 -2.18
N ILE A 135 -23.33 24.56 -2.51
CA ILE A 135 -23.37 23.46 -3.50
C ILE A 135 -24.04 22.24 -2.89
N ALA A 136 -23.74 21.91 -1.61
CA ALA A 136 -24.38 20.79 -0.92
C ALA A 136 -25.91 20.91 -0.82
N ALA A 137 -26.44 22.14 -0.79
CA ALA A 137 -27.87 22.42 -0.73
C ALA A 137 -28.58 22.40 -2.10
N MET A 138 -27.83 22.29 -3.22
CA MET A 138 -28.41 22.31 -4.55
C MET A 138 -28.90 20.93 -4.98
N PRO A 139 -30.01 20.83 -5.72
CA PRO A 139 -30.44 19.55 -6.31
C PRO A 139 -29.47 19.16 -7.43
N VAL A 140 -29.26 17.85 -7.55
CA VAL A 140 -28.51 17.22 -8.64
C VAL A 140 -29.47 16.39 -9.48
N SER A 141 -29.42 16.57 -10.79
CA SER A 141 -30.21 15.81 -11.75
C SER A 141 -29.44 14.65 -12.40
N GLU A 142 -28.12 14.65 -12.28
CA GLU A 142 -27.23 13.66 -12.87
C GLU A 142 -27.31 12.34 -12.12
N GLU A 143 -27.32 11.25 -12.89
CA GLU A 143 -27.32 9.89 -12.34
C GLU A 143 -25.93 9.52 -11.79
N MET A 144 -25.93 8.67 -10.78
CA MET A 144 -24.69 8.09 -10.22
C MET A 144 -23.96 7.26 -11.28
N LEU A 145 -22.68 7.52 -11.45
CA LEU A 145 -21.85 6.78 -12.40
C LEU A 145 -21.60 5.33 -11.93
N PRO A 146 -21.68 4.35 -12.83
CA PRO A 146 -21.47 2.95 -12.46
C PRO A 146 -20.04 2.68 -11.98
N VAL A 147 -19.92 1.73 -11.07
CA VAL A 147 -18.62 1.25 -10.60
C VAL A 147 -18.09 0.23 -11.60
N VAL A 148 -17.01 0.60 -12.30
CA VAL A 148 -16.29 -0.30 -13.21
C VAL A 148 -14.96 -0.65 -12.55
N GLN A 149 -14.69 -1.93 -12.32
CA GLN A 149 -13.39 -2.42 -11.87
C GLN A 149 -12.48 -2.56 -13.09
N PRO A 150 -11.29 -1.95 -13.09
CA PRO A 150 -10.32 -2.22 -14.14
C PRO A 150 -9.87 -3.69 -14.06
N PRO A 151 -9.55 -4.35 -15.19
CA PRO A 151 -8.95 -5.67 -15.13
C PRO A 151 -7.55 -5.59 -14.52
N ASP A 152 -7.15 -6.66 -13.84
CA ASP A 152 -5.80 -6.78 -13.33
C ASP A 152 -4.81 -6.88 -14.51
N PRO A 153 -3.70 -6.12 -14.51
CA PRO A 153 -2.76 -6.12 -15.61
C PRO A 153 -1.97 -7.42 -15.67
N GLU A 154 -1.91 -8.05 -16.84
CA GLU A 154 -1.08 -9.24 -17.06
C GLU A 154 0.40 -8.86 -17.12
N PRO A 155 1.30 -9.60 -16.46
CA PRO A 155 2.72 -9.32 -16.52
C PRO A 155 3.28 -9.64 -17.93
N PRO A 156 4.23 -8.83 -18.46
CA PRO A 156 4.86 -9.07 -19.76
C PRO A 156 5.59 -10.41 -19.78
N SER A 157 5.32 -11.22 -20.82
CA SER A 157 5.84 -12.60 -20.90
C SER A 157 7.36 -12.67 -21.01
N ASP A 158 7.98 -11.70 -21.71
CA ASP A 158 9.43 -11.57 -21.84
C ASP A 158 10.07 -11.26 -20.48
N LYS A 159 9.47 -10.38 -19.67
CA LYS A 159 9.96 -10.03 -18.33
C LYS A 159 9.78 -11.19 -17.34
N VAL A 160 8.69 -11.93 -17.45
CA VAL A 160 8.48 -13.16 -16.67
C VAL A 160 9.58 -14.19 -16.99
N ALA A 161 9.91 -14.40 -18.28
CA ALA A 161 10.95 -15.34 -18.68
C ALA A 161 12.35 -14.88 -18.22
N GLU A 162 12.66 -13.59 -18.35
CA GLU A 162 13.93 -13.00 -17.89
C GLU A 162 14.09 -13.16 -16.37
N ALA A 163 13.04 -12.87 -15.58
CA ALA A 163 13.03 -13.05 -14.13
C ALA A 163 13.22 -14.53 -13.75
N ALA A 164 12.48 -15.43 -14.39
CA ALA A 164 12.60 -16.86 -14.13
C ALA A 164 14.00 -17.41 -14.45
N GLN A 165 14.63 -16.93 -15.51
CA GLN A 165 16.01 -17.30 -15.87
C GLN A 165 16.99 -16.80 -14.82
N LEU A 166 16.91 -15.52 -14.41
CA LEU A 166 17.79 -14.95 -13.41
C LEU A 166 17.66 -15.67 -12.06
N ILE A 167 16.42 -15.95 -11.63
CA ILE A 167 16.15 -16.69 -10.41
C ILE A 167 16.72 -18.12 -10.49
N SER A 168 16.54 -18.82 -11.63
CA SER A 168 17.03 -20.19 -11.80
C SER A 168 18.56 -20.31 -11.76
N GLN A 169 19.27 -19.25 -12.14
CA GLN A 169 20.73 -19.18 -12.18
C GLN A 169 21.35 -18.74 -10.84
N ALA A 170 20.53 -18.23 -9.90
CA ALA A 170 20.99 -17.77 -8.63
C ALA A 170 21.54 -18.93 -7.75
N GLU A 171 22.60 -18.67 -7.02
CA GLU A 171 23.13 -19.63 -6.04
C GLU A 171 22.42 -19.50 -4.69
N HIS A 172 22.10 -18.25 -4.31
CA HIS A 172 21.52 -17.91 -3.01
C HIS A 172 20.37 -16.88 -3.16
N PRO A 173 19.27 -17.23 -3.84
CA PRO A 173 18.15 -16.31 -3.96
C PRO A 173 17.43 -16.11 -2.62
N ILE A 174 16.89 -14.91 -2.41
CA ILE A 174 16.02 -14.56 -1.27
C ILE A 174 14.84 -13.73 -1.74
N ILE A 175 13.69 -13.94 -1.11
CA ILE A 175 12.50 -13.10 -1.34
C ILE A 175 12.42 -12.05 -0.22
N LEU A 176 12.22 -10.78 -0.61
CA LEU A 176 11.77 -9.71 0.27
C LEU A 176 10.32 -9.39 -0.08
N ALA A 177 9.41 -9.80 0.79
CA ALA A 177 7.98 -9.55 0.63
C ALA A 177 7.57 -8.24 1.33
N GLY A 178 6.93 -7.35 0.61
CA GLY A 178 6.40 -6.08 1.11
C GLY A 178 4.87 -6.05 1.21
N ASN A 179 4.35 -4.88 1.60
CA ASN A 179 2.93 -4.64 1.82
C ASN A 179 2.05 -4.87 0.58
N GLY A 180 2.60 -4.74 -0.62
CA GLY A 180 1.90 -5.05 -1.86
C GLY A 180 1.35 -6.48 -1.91
N VAL A 181 2.02 -7.44 -1.26
CA VAL A 181 1.52 -8.82 -1.12
C VAL A 181 0.25 -8.87 -0.26
N VAL A 182 0.17 -8.03 0.78
CA VAL A 182 -1.03 -7.91 1.64
C VAL A 182 -2.16 -7.26 0.83
N ARG A 183 -1.89 -6.12 0.20
CA ARG A 183 -2.89 -5.36 -0.58
C ARG A 183 -3.51 -6.18 -1.71
N SER A 184 -2.68 -6.92 -2.45
CA SER A 184 -3.13 -7.78 -3.56
C SER A 184 -3.76 -9.10 -3.10
N GLY A 185 -3.63 -9.47 -1.82
CA GLY A 185 -4.07 -10.78 -1.31
C GLY A 185 -3.28 -11.95 -1.91
N ALA A 186 -1.99 -11.74 -2.24
CA ALA A 186 -1.13 -12.70 -2.93
C ALA A 186 -0.31 -13.61 -1.98
N TRP A 187 -0.66 -13.66 -0.69
CA TRP A 187 0.10 -14.42 0.32
C TRP A 187 0.17 -15.92 0.04
N GLN A 188 -0.90 -16.53 -0.50
CA GLN A 188 -0.89 -17.93 -0.86
C GLN A 188 0.06 -18.20 -2.04
N GLN A 189 -0.02 -17.37 -3.09
CA GLN A 189 0.85 -17.48 -4.25
C GLN A 189 2.32 -17.23 -3.89
N LEU A 190 2.59 -16.33 -2.94
CA LEU A 190 3.93 -16.12 -2.41
C LEU A 190 4.45 -17.39 -1.68
N ALA A 191 3.63 -18.00 -0.84
CA ALA A 191 4.01 -19.23 -0.13
C ALA A 191 4.25 -20.38 -1.12
N ASP A 192 3.36 -20.58 -2.09
CA ASP A 192 3.49 -21.61 -3.13
C ASP A 192 4.73 -21.37 -4.00
N PHE A 193 5.02 -20.11 -4.35
CA PHE A 193 6.22 -19.72 -5.08
C PHE A 193 7.50 -20.05 -4.32
N ALA A 194 7.55 -19.64 -3.05
CA ALA A 194 8.69 -19.89 -2.18
C ALA A 194 8.93 -21.39 -1.94
N GLU A 195 7.87 -22.16 -1.71
CA GLU A 195 7.93 -23.60 -1.48
C GLU A 195 8.36 -24.35 -2.75
N ARG A 196 7.73 -24.03 -3.89
CA ARG A 196 8.04 -24.67 -5.18
C ARG A 196 9.49 -24.45 -5.60
N LEU A 197 10.02 -23.24 -5.38
CA LEU A 197 11.38 -22.90 -5.80
C LEU A 197 12.43 -23.11 -4.71
N ASN A 198 12.03 -23.50 -3.50
CA ASN A 198 12.89 -23.63 -2.31
C ASN A 198 13.65 -22.34 -1.97
N ILE A 199 12.98 -21.18 -2.02
CA ILE A 199 13.58 -19.87 -1.76
C ILE A 199 13.11 -19.33 -0.40
N PRO A 200 14.03 -18.84 0.47
CA PRO A 200 13.66 -18.26 1.76
C PRO A 200 12.96 -16.91 1.59
N VAL A 201 12.02 -16.63 2.50
CA VAL A 201 11.22 -15.40 2.51
C VAL A 201 11.50 -14.59 3.76
N ALA A 202 12.02 -13.40 3.59
CA ALA A 202 11.98 -12.32 4.55
C ALA A 202 10.82 -11.39 4.21
N ASN A 203 10.17 -10.80 5.19
CA ASN A 203 9.12 -9.82 4.96
C ASN A 203 9.44 -8.51 5.69
N THR A 204 8.93 -7.40 5.16
CA THR A 204 8.96 -6.12 5.86
C THR A 204 8.05 -6.17 7.09
N PHE A 205 8.15 -5.19 8.00
CA PHE A 205 7.24 -5.12 9.15
C PHE A 205 5.79 -4.88 8.74
N MET A 206 5.52 -4.17 7.62
CA MET A 206 4.18 -3.96 7.07
C MET A 206 3.60 -5.23 6.41
N ALA A 207 4.47 -6.13 5.96
CA ALA A 207 4.09 -7.42 5.40
C ALA A 207 4.15 -8.57 6.41
N LYS A 208 4.24 -8.26 7.71
CA LYS A 208 4.28 -9.30 8.75
C LYS A 208 3.03 -10.17 8.71
N GLY A 209 3.23 -11.48 8.54
CA GLY A 209 2.15 -12.46 8.46
C GLY A 209 1.84 -12.95 7.05
N VAL A 210 2.42 -12.38 5.99
CA VAL A 210 2.25 -12.88 4.59
C VAL A 210 2.74 -14.32 4.43
N ILE A 211 3.67 -14.75 5.28
CA ILE A 211 4.07 -16.15 5.43
C ILE A 211 4.15 -16.47 6.93
N PRO A 212 3.50 -17.54 7.41
CA PRO A 212 3.60 -17.91 8.82
C PRO A 212 5.05 -18.23 9.23
N PHE A 213 5.52 -17.73 10.37
CA PHE A 213 6.90 -17.98 10.82
C PHE A 213 7.25 -19.46 10.95
N ARG A 214 6.26 -20.33 11.23
CA ARG A 214 6.41 -21.79 11.24
C ARG A 214 6.65 -22.40 9.86
N HIS A 215 6.38 -21.67 8.76
CA HIS A 215 6.61 -22.15 7.40
C HIS A 215 8.09 -22.41 7.14
N SER A 216 8.44 -23.49 6.44
CA SER A 216 9.84 -23.89 6.22
C SER A 216 10.69 -22.84 5.51
N CYS A 217 10.07 -22.03 4.63
CA CYS A 217 10.73 -20.95 3.89
C CYS A 217 10.81 -19.64 4.66
N ALA A 218 10.08 -19.46 5.79
CA ALA A 218 10.04 -18.17 6.49
C ALA A 218 11.34 -17.89 7.24
N LEU A 219 11.91 -16.71 7.05
CA LEU A 219 13.03 -16.16 7.84
C LEU A 219 12.56 -15.20 8.93
N GLY A 220 11.38 -14.61 8.79
CA GLY A 220 10.83 -13.60 9.69
C GLY A 220 10.83 -12.20 9.11
N SER A 221 10.53 -11.22 9.97
CA SER A 221 10.42 -9.83 9.55
C SER A 221 11.77 -9.12 9.60
N ALA A 222 12.11 -8.39 8.54
CA ALA A 222 13.20 -7.44 8.55
C ALA A 222 12.84 -6.26 9.47
N GLY A 223 13.80 -5.83 10.29
CA GLY A 223 13.61 -4.73 11.23
C GLY A 223 13.73 -3.36 10.61
N LEU A 224 13.45 -2.33 11.42
CA LEU A 224 13.68 -0.93 11.03
C LEU A 224 15.14 -0.51 11.10
N GLN A 225 16.02 -1.37 11.63
CA GLN A 225 17.45 -1.13 11.79
C GLN A 225 18.26 -2.14 10.97
N ALA A 226 19.45 -1.73 10.56
CA ALA A 226 20.40 -2.64 9.93
C ALA A 226 20.90 -3.70 10.93
N ASN A 227 21.31 -4.86 10.40
CA ASN A 227 21.89 -5.96 11.17
C ASN A 227 20.92 -6.66 12.15
N ASP A 228 19.67 -6.81 11.75
CA ASP A 228 18.75 -7.72 12.44
C ASP A 228 19.04 -9.20 12.09
N TYR A 229 18.33 -10.12 12.73
CA TYR A 229 18.54 -11.57 12.51
C TYR A 229 18.33 -12.02 11.04
N VAL A 230 17.50 -11.30 10.29
CA VAL A 230 17.19 -11.59 8.88
C VAL A 230 18.31 -11.14 7.94
N SER A 231 19.16 -10.22 8.40
CA SER A 231 20.32 -9.70 7.65
C SER A 231 21.27 -10.79 7.16
N ILE A 232 21.37 -11.93 7.88
CA ILE A 232 22.17 -13.09 7.44
C ILE A 232 21.71 -13.57 6.05
N GLY A 233 20.40 -13.57 5.80
CA GLY A 233 19.83 -13.94 4.50
C GLY A 233 20.27 -13.00 3.40
N PHE A 234 20.08 -11.70 3.62
CA PHE A 234 20.47 -10.66 2.66
C PHE A 234 21.98 -10.63 2.39
N ASN A 235 22.81 -10.82 3.43
CA ASN A 235 24.26 -10.81 3.28
C ASN A 235 24.80 -11.94 2.42
N ARG A 236 24.09 -13.06 2.34
CA ARG A 236 24.45 -14.24 1.54
C ARG A 236 23.82 -14.25 0.14
N ALA A 237 22.79 -13.43 -0.07
CA ALA A 237 22.06 -13.44 -1.32
C ALA A 237 22.89 -12.89 -2.48
N ASP A 238 22.72 -13.51 -3.66
CA ASP A 238 23.19 -13.01 -4.96
C ASP A 238 22.04 -12.43 -5.79
N VAL A 239 20.82 -12.94 -5.58
CA VAL A 239 19.59 -12.41 -6.17
C VAL A 239 18.56 -12.13 -5.07
N ILE A 240 18.01 -10.92 -5.07
CA ILE A 240 16.94 -10.50 -4.16
C ILE A 240 15.68 -10.28 -4.98
N ILE A 241 14.62 -11.05 -4.67
CA ILE A 241 13.33 -10.98 -5.33
C ILE A 241 12.40 -10.13 -4.46
N CYS A 242 12.22 -8.87 -4.83
CA CYS A 242 11.33 -7.95 -4.12
C CYS A 242 9.92 -8.12 -4.65
N VAL A 243 8.99 -8.59 -3.81
CA VAL A 243 7.59 -8.85 -4.18
C VAL A 243 6.67 -7.91 -3.43
N GLY A 244 5.97 -7.05 -4.17
CA GLY A 244 5.08 -6.05 -3.57
C GLY A 244 5.78 -5.15 -2.55
N TYR A 245 7.02 -4.79 -2.81
CA TYR A 245 7.88 -4.05 -1.89
C TYR A 245 7.93 -2.57 -2.22
N ASP A 246 7.65 -1.74 -1.24
CA ASP A 246 7.78 -0.29 -1.30
C ASP A 246 9.03 0.18 -0.52
N LEU A 247 9.80 1.13 -1.09
CA LEU A 247 11.06 1.62 -0.50
C LEU A 247 10.87 2.22 0.90
N VAL A 248 9.68 2.76 1.18
CA VAL A 248 9.33 3.36 2.47
C VAL A 248 9.25 2.34 3.60
N GLU A 249 9.00 1.05 3.30
CA GLU A 249 8.81 0.01 4.30
C GLU A 249 10.13 -0.39 5.00
N TYR A 250 11.20 -0.52 4.24
CA TYR A 250 12.52 -0.90 4.75
C TYR A 250 13.58 -0.46 3.74
N HIS A 251 14.17 0.71 3.94
CA HIS A 251 15.03 1.38 2.96
C HIS A 251 16.16 0.49 2.43
N PRO A 252 16.39 0.42 1.10
CA PRO A 252 17.36 -0.49 0.49
C PRO A 252 18.79 -0.35 1.02
N TYR A 253 19.20 0.83 1.44
CA TYR A 253 20.51 1.04 2.08
C TYR A 253 20.76 0.08 3.26
N LEU A 254 19.72 -0.32 3.98
CA LEU A 254 19.83 -1.16 5.18
C LEU A 254 20.08 -2.64 4.86
N TRP A 255 19.65 -3.11 3.70
CA TRP A 255 19.76 -4.51 3.30
C TRP A 255 20.59 -4.74 2.02
N HIS A 256 20.88 -3.68 1.25
CA HIS A 256 21.68 -3.71 0.02
C HIS A 256 22.71 -2.57 -0.04
N PRO A 257 23.51 -2.32 1.00
CA PRO A 257 24.45 -1.20 1.05
C PRO A 257 25.55 -1.30 -0.01
N THR A 258 25.94 -2.50 -0.42
CA THR A 258 27.01 -2.78 -1.38
C THR A 258 26.60 -2.62 -2.85
N ARG A 259 25.28 -2.67 -3.16
CA ARG A 259 24.72 -2.55 -4.51
C ARG A 259 25.23 -3.60 -5.52
N ASP A 260 25.67 -4.74 -5.06
CA ASP A 260 26.33 -5.79 -5.83
C ASP A 260 25.44 -6.99 -6.16
N ARG A 261 24.22 -7.02 -5.62
CA ARG A 261 23.24 -8.08 -5.83
C ARG A 261 22.28 -7.74 -6.95
N SER A 262 21.84 -8.74 -7.69
CA SER A 262 20.79 -8.56 -8.69
C SER A 262 19.43 -8.46 -8.03
N ILE A 263 18.65 -7.44 -8.39
CA ILE A 263 17.28 -7.25 -7.89
C ILE A 263 16.29 -7.60 -8.98
N VAL A 264 15.33 -8.48 -8.64
CA VAL A 264 14.10 -8.73 -9.41
C VAL A 264 12.96 -8.02 -8.70
N HIS A 265 12.35 -7.05 -9.35
CA HIS A 265 11.17 -6.34 -8.83
C HIS A 265 9.90 -6.97 -9.41
N VAL A 266 9.00 -7.42 -8.55
CA VAL A 266 7.70 -7.99 -8.92
C VAL A 266 6.62 -7.21 -8.20
N ASP A 267 5.93 -6.33 -8.93
CA ASP A 267 4.91 -5.46 -8.34
C ASP A 267 3.85 -5.10 -9.38
N HIS A 268 2.73 -4.55 -8.93
CA HIS A 268 1.72 -3.97 -9.79
C HIS A 268 2.22 -2.69 -10.49
N SER A 269 3.09 -1.95 -9.83
CA SER A 269 3.64 -0.68 -10.29
C SER A 269 5.14 -0.78 -10.61
N PRO A 270 5.66 0.09 -11.49
CA PRO A 270 7.09 0.20 -11.73
C PRO A 270 7.88 0.50 -10.47
N ALA A 271 9.13 0.04 -10.45
CA ALA A 271 10.05 0.28 -9.36
C ALA A 271 10.38 1.77 -9.20
N GLU A 272 10.43 2.24 -7.96
CA GLU A 272 10.94 3.57 -7.64
C GLU A 272 12.45 3.67 -7.89
N THR A 273 12.92 4.86 -8.26
CA THR A 273 14.33 5.11 -8.51
C THR A 273 15.08 5.41 -7.22
N ASP A 274 15.98 4.51 -6.82
CA ASP A 274 16.87 4.69 -5.68
C ASP A 274 18.28 4.14 -5.99
N ALA A 275 19.32 4.79 -5.46
CA ALA A 275 20.71 4.42 -5.71
C ALA A 275 21.09 3.04 -5.15
N TYR A 276 20.37 2.55 -4.15
CA TYR A 276 20.56 1.24 -3.51
C TYR A 276 19.57 0.19 -4.00
N TYR A 277 18.71 0.57 -4.98
CA TYR A 277 17.70 -0.30 -5.58
C TYR A 277 17.86 -0.42 -7.11
N PRO A 278 19.05 -0.83 -7.61
CA PRO A 278 19.29 -0.97 -9.04
C PRO A 278 18.59 -2.24 -9.55
N VAL A 279 17.35 -2.11 -9.99
CA VAL A 279 16.55 -3.23 -10.50
C VAL A 279 17.15 -3.76 -11.80
N ARG A 280 17.42 -5.06 -11.87
CA ARG A 280 17.92 -5.74 -13.06
C ARG A 280 16.78 -6.25 -13.93
N VAL A 281 15.75 -6.81 -13.33
CA VAL A 281 14.55 -7.28 -14.03
C VAL A 281 13.31 -6.76 -13.29
N GLU A 282 12.41 -6.18 -14.06
CA GLU A 282 11.16 -5.63 -13.57
C GLU A 282 9.99 -6.38 -14.18
N VAL A 283 9.14 -6.98 -13.35
CA VAL A 283 7.90 -7.67 -13.73
C VAL A 283 6.73 -6.89 -13.17
N THR A 284 6.15 -6.03 -14.00
CA THR A 284 5.02 -5.18 -13.63
C THR A 284 3.72 -5.83 -14.05
N GLY A 285 2.82 -6.08 -13.09
CA GLY A 285 1.53 -6.71 -13.34
C GLY A 285 0.87 -7.22 -12.06
N ASP A 286 -0.26 -7.92 -12.17
CA ASP A 286 -0.87 -8.58 -11.03
C ASP A 286 0.11 -9.51 -10.32
N LEU A 287 0.24 -9.38 -9.01
CA LEU A 287 1.23 -10.14 -8.23
C LEU A 287 0.95 -11.64 -8.25
N LYS A 288 -0.31 -12.04 -8.19
CA LYS A 288 -0.70 -13.47 -8.20
C LYS A 288 -0.31 -14.10 -9.53
N HIS A 289 -0.65 -13.45 -10.64
CA HIS A 289 -0.30 -13.91 -11.99
C HIS A 289 1.22 -13.90 -12.19
N SER A 290 1.90 -12.85 -11.76
CA SER A 290 3.37 -12.73 -11.85
C SER A 290 4.07 -13.88 -11.15
N LEU A 291 3.74 -14.14 -9.89
CA LEU A 291 4.33 -15.21 -9.09
C LEU A 291 4.06 -16.60 -9.71
N MET A 292 2.82 -16.88 -10.11
CA MET A 292 2.46 -18.16 -10.75
C MET A 292 3.22 -18.38 -12.05
N ARG A 293 3.31 -17.35 -12.91
CA ARG A 293 3.99 -17.45 -14.21
C ARG A 293 5.50 -17.57 -14.06
N ILE A 294 6.14 -16.81 -13.20
CA ILE A 294 7.58 -16.95 -12.92
C ILE A 294 7.86 -18.36 -12.38
N ALA A 295 7.08 -18.84 -11.39
CA ALA A 295 7.23 -20.19 -10.86
C ALA A 295 7.05 -21.29 -11.93
N GLY A 296 6.21 -21.04 -12.94
CA GLY A 296 6.00 -21.96 -14.07
C GLY A 296 7.22 -22.11 -14.98
N HIS A 297 8.08 -21.10 -15.04
CA HIS A 297 9.27 -21.06 -15.92
C HIS A 297 10.59 -21.23 -15.18
N ALA A 298 10.64 -20.97 -13.85
CA ALA A 298 11.85 -21.08 -13.05
C ALA A 298 12.12 -22.53 -12.62
N THR A 299 13.41 -22.85 -12.50
CA THR A 299 13.89 -24.15 -11.99
C THR A 299 13.98 -24.09 -10.46
N PRO A 300 13.43 -25.10 -9.74
CA PRO A 300 13.59 -25.19 -8.29
C PRO A 300 15.04 -25.32 -7.85
N HIS A 301 15.39 -24.69 -6.74
CA HIS A 301 16.69 -24.85 -6.10
C HIS A 301 16.72 -26.12 -5.24
N GLU A 302 17.90 -26.68 -5.01
CA GLU A 302 18.05 -27.87 -4.17
C GLU A 302 17.80 -27.58 -2.66
N GLY A 303 17.65 -26.30 -2.29
CA GLY A 303 17.31 -25.86 -0.93
C GLY A 303 18.45 -26.04 0.11
N HIS A 304 19.64 -26.38 -0.32
CA HIS A 304 20.80 -26.58 0.58
C HIS A 304 21.19 -25.29 1.34
N HIS A 305 20.94 -24.12 0.77
CA HIS A 305 21.25 -22.84 1.40
C HIS A 305 20.21 -22.41 2.45
N MET A 306 18.95 -22.82 2.29
CA MET A 306 17.83 -22.36 3.14
C MET A 306 17.86 -22.99 4.54
N ARG A 307 18.08 -24.32 4.64
CA ARG A 307 18.08 -25.03 5.93
C ARG A 307 19.14 -24.52 6.91
N PRO A 308 20.43 -24.36 6.51
CA PRO A 308 21.44 -23.78 7.37
C PRO A 308 21.11 -22.35 7.81
N LEU A 309 20.57 -21.53 6.90
CA LEU A 309 20.20 -20.14 7.18
C LEU A 309 19.10 -20.06 8.23
N ARG A 310 18.01 -20.84 8.06
CA ARG A 310 16.92 -20.89 9.05
C ARG A 310 17.39 -21.48 10.39
N LYS A 311 18.26 -22.47 10.39
CA LYS A 311 18.84 -23.02 11.62
C LYS A 311 19.67 -21.97 12.35
N ALA A 312 20.52 -21.22 11.65
CA ALA A 312 21.32 -20.14 12.23
C ALA A 312 20.44 -19.06 12.85
N LEU A 313 19.39 -18.63 12.14
CA LEU A 313 18.42 -17.66 12.63
C LEU A 313 17.75 -18.12 13.94
N ILE A 314 17.21 -19.35 13.97
CA ILE A 314 16.54 -19.90 15.15
C ILE A 314 17.53 -20.05 16.32
N THR A 315 18.76 -20.46 16.04
CA THR A 315 19.80 -20.61 17.07
C THR A 315 20.11 -19.26 17.70
N GLU A 316 20.30 -18.22 16.89
CA GLU A 316 20.59 -16.86 17.33
C GLU A 316 19.42 -16.27 18.13
N MET A 317 18.18 -16.43 17.66
CA MET A 317 16.98 -16.01 18.39
C MET A 317 16.87 -16.68 19.76
N ASN A 318 17.17 -17.99 19.85
CA ASN A 318 17.11 -18.72 21.13
C ASN A 318 18.21 -18.30 22.10
N GLN A 319 19.41 -17.95 21.62
CA GLN A 319 20.50 -17.46 22.45
C GLN A 319 20.17 -16.13 23.15
N HIS A 320 19.39 -15.26 22.49
CA HIS A 320 18.97 -13.97 23.05
C HIS A 320 17.62 -14.00 23.78
N ARG A 321 16.91 -15.14 23.73
CA ARG A 321 15.64 -15.27 24.43
C ARG A 321 15.80 -15.21 25.93
N ASP A 322 16.85 -15.85 26.46
CA ASP A 322 17.13 -15.90 27.88
C ASP A 322 17.66 -14.55 28.44
N ASP A 323 18.15 -13.67 27.54
CA ASP A 323 18.58 -12.31 27.91
C ASP A 323 17.40 -11.34 28.07
N MET A 324 16.18 -11.72 27.67
CA MET A 324 14.98 -10.89 27.73
C MET A 324 14.00 -11.28 28.84
N GLU A 325 14.20 -12.41 29.55
CA GLU A 325 13.50 -12.82 30.76
C GLU A 325 14.25 -12.35 32.02
#